data_97247dbd04204121035aa98c76deb2f7
#
_entry.id   97247dbd04204121035aa98c76deb2f7
#
_cell.length_a   1.000
_cell.length_b   1.000
_cell.length_c   1.000
_cell.angle_alpha   90.00
_cell.angle_beta   90.00
_cell.angle_gamma   90.00
#
_symmetry.space_group_name_H-M   'P 1'
#
loop_
_entity.id
_entity.type
_entity.pdbx_description
1 polymer ?
#
loop_
_entity_poly.entity_id
_entity_poly.type
_entity_poly.pdbx_seq_one_letter_code
_entity_poly.pdbx_strand_id
1 'polypeptide(L)'
;MAQKRLLILGSVAVFALSACSSAAATPVATQAPVATQAPVATQAPVATQAALPYISIVSKGFQHQFWQAVKKGAVDEGTKEGATVNFIGPNTEQDVQPQLDMLSTELAKKPAALCFAALDSKAAGPTLQKFADAKIPVIAFDSGVDSTIPLTTVATDNIAAAALAADKMGEKLGGKGKVGVIIHDQTSRTGIDRAKGFVDEMTKKYPNIKIVGPQYGGGDLAKSADIAKAMLAANKDINGFFGGNEGSIGGVLNAVTELHLDQTKLTIIGYDSGQKQIDAINSGLELGAVQQNPIGIGAKCVVEAMLAIKGQTTFDKVVDTGFLWADKTTINNADVQAVLYK
;
A
#
# COMPACT_ATOMS: atom_id res chain seq x y z
N MET A 1 -42.54 34.71 7.19
CA MET A 1 -42.30 36.05 6.64
C MET A 1 -41.34 35.89 5.48
N ALA A 2 -41.90 35.88 4.29
CA ALA A 2 -41.87 36.88 3.23
C ALA A 2 -40.48 37.02 2.61
N GLN A 3 -40.28 36.39 1.47
CA GLN A 3 -40.30 36.92 0.09
C GLN A 3 -39.20 37.99 -0.21
N LYS A 4 -38.36 37.74 -1.26
CA LYS A 4 -38.58 38.37 -2.57
C LYS A 4 -37.63 37.79 -3.65
N ARG A 5 -38.25 37.40 -4.74
CA ARG A 5 -37.70 37.12 -6.09
C ARG A 5 -37.26 38.45 -6.76
N LEU A 6 -36.28 38.38 -7.64
CA LEU A 6 -36.22 39.28 -8.77
C LEU A 6 -35.63 38.60 -10.01
N LEU A 7 -36.51 38.44 -11.01
CA LEU A 7 -36.19 38.13 -12.41
C LEU A 7 -35.91 39.46 -13.13
N ILE A 8 -34.93 39.48 -14.05
CA ILE A 8 -34.93 40.47 -15.16
C ILE A 8 -34.59 39.72 -16.46
N LEU A 9 -35.57 39.76 -17.36
CA LEU A 9 -35.49 39.50 -18.81
C LEU A 9 -35.06 40.78 -19.56
N GLY A 10 -34.46 40.60 -20.74
CA GLY A 10 -34.25 41.66 -21.73
C GLY A 10 -33.49 41.11 -22.92
N SER A 11 -34.05 40.62 -23.91
CA SER A 11 -34.69 41.04 -25.19
C SER A 11 -33.68 41.52 -26.24
N VAL A 12 -33.51 40.73 -27.25
CA VAL A 12 -33.49 40.79 -28.73
C VAL A 12 -33.39 42.19 -29.38
N ALA A 13 -32.52 42.34 -30.36
CA ALA A 13 -32.77 43.07 -31.60
C ALA A 13 -31.92 42.61 -32.79
N VAL A 14 -32.61 42.14 -33.81
CA VAL A 14 -32.19 41.86 -35.19
C VAL A 14 -32.22 43.15 -35.97
N PHE A 15 -31.23 43.46 -36.78
CA PHE A 15 -31.36 44.37 -37.92
C PHE A 15 -30.65 43.79 -39.15
N ALA A 16 -31.47 43.49 -40.16
CA ALA A 16 -31.07 43.26 -41.53
C ALA A 16 -31.20 44.57 -42.31
N LEU A 17 -30.23 44.89 -43.12
CA LEU A 17 -30.36 45.88 -44.17
C LEU A 17 -29.65 45.40 -45.44
N SER A 18 -30.49 45.15 -46.45
CA SER A 18 -30.11 44.95 -47.85
C SER A 18 -29.81 46.30 -48.52
N ALA A 19 -28.80 46.34 -49.32
CA ALA A 19 -28.68 47.37 -50.34
C ALA A 19 -28.08 46.75 -51.61
N CYS A 20 -28.91 46.74 -52.68
CA CYS A 20 -28.48 46.49 -54.05
C CYS A 20 -27.81 47.73 -54.63
N SER A 21 -26.75 47.56 -55.37
CA SER A 21 -26.41 48.53 -56.44
C SER A 21 -25.59 47.83 -57.58
N SER A 22 -26.00 48.23 -58.72
CA SER A 22 -25.83 47.84 -60.09
C SER A 22 -24.41 47.63 -60.67
N ALA A 23 -24.40 46.80 -61.69
CA ALA A 23 -23.32 46.33 -62.52
C ALA A 23 -22.59 47.43 -63.31
N ALA A 24 -21.28 47.27 -63.46
CA ALA A 24 -20.52 47.83 -64.58
C ALA A 24 -19.58 46.74 -65.10
N ALA A 25 -19.69 46.42 -66.39
CA ALA A 25 -18.89 45.43 -67.08
C ALA A 25 -17.47 45.97 -67.36
N THR A 26 -16.45 45.19 -67.09
CA THR A 26 -15.06 45.41 -67.55
C THR A 26 -14.47 44.17 -68.14
N PRO A 27 -13.48 44.27 -69.05
CA PRO A 27 -13.21 43.28 -70.09
C PRO A 27 -12.45 42.04 -69.59
N VAL A 28 -12.70 40.95 -70.30
CA VAL A 28 -12.08 39.61 -70.12
C VAL A 28 -10.56 39.71 -70.28
N ALA A 29 -9.81 39.44 -69.21
CA ALA A 29 -8.41 39.21 -69.24
C ALA A 29 -8.13 37.70 -69.47
N THR A 30 -7.35 37.40 -70.47
CA THR A 30 -6.90 36.03 -70.86
C THR A 30 -6.18 35.36 -69.69
N GLN A 31 -6.69 34.23 -69.27
CA GLN A 31 -6.06 33.43 -68.18
C GLN A 31 -4.71 32.86 -68.68
N ALA A 32 -3.69 33.07 -67.86
CA ALA A 32 -2.41 32.41 -67.98
C ALA A 32 -2.54 30.89 -67.58
N PRO A 33 -1.72 30.01 -68.14
CA PRO A 33 -1.82 28.57 -67.86
C PRO A 33 -1.63 28.26 -66.39
N VAL A 34 -2.52 27.45 -65.84
CA VAL A 34 -2.49 26.94 -64.47
C VAL A 34 -1.21 26.12 -64.28
N ALA A 35 -0.35 26.56 -63.37
CA ALA A 35 0.83 25.78 -62.97
C ALA A 35 0.36 24.48 -62.30
N THR A 36 0.80 23.36 -62.85
CA THR A 36 0.57 22.02 -62.31
C THR A 36 1.17 21.95 -60.92
N GLN A 37 0.31 21.75 -59.88
CA GLN A 37 0.79 21.58 -58.52
C GLN A 37 1.68 20.34 -58.41
N ALA A 38 2.84 20.49 -57.84
CA ALA A 38 3.71 19.38 -57.48
C ALA A 38 2.99 18.37 -56.58
N PRO A 39 3.22 17.07 -56.68
CA PRO A 39 2.58 16.07 -55.84
C PRO A 39 2.87 16.37 -54.35
N VAL A 40 1.81 16.48 -53.58
CA VAL A 40 1.89 16.61 -52.10
C VAL A 40 2.66 15.41 -51.57
N ALA A 41 3.81 15.67 -50.96
CA ALA A 41 4.59 14.63 -50.29
C ALA A 41 3.72 13.95 -49.26
N THR A 42 3.47 12.67 -49.47
CA THR A 42 2.76 11.83 -48.47
C THR A 42 3.59 11.87 -47.20
N GLN A 43 3.05 12.46 -46.13
CA GLN A 43 3.68 12.45 -44.82
C GLN A 43 3.87 10.98 -44.40
N ALA A 44 5.09 10.62 -44.04
CA ALA A 44 5.38 9.32 -43.46
C ALA A 44 4.45 9.12 -42.22
N PRO A 45 3.92 7.89 -42.00
CA PRO A 45 3.08 7.63 -40.85
C PRO A 45 3.85 8.04 -39.59
N VAL A 46 3.23 8.93 -38.79
CA VAL A 46 3.73 9.27 -37.45
C VAL A 46 3.81 7.98 -36.69
N ALA A 47 5.00 7.59 -36.28
CA ALA A 47 5.20 6.40 -35.46
C ALA A 47 4.34 6.56 -34.19
N THR A 48 3.31 5.75 -34.09
CA THR A 48 2.46 5.71 -32.86
C THR A 48 3.38 5.26 -31.75
N GLN A 49 3.69 6.16 -30.83
CA GLN A 49 4.47 5.81 -29.64
C GLN A 49 3.72 4.68 -28.92
N ALA A 50 4.36 3.53 -28.75
CA ALA A 50 3.76 2.40 -28.06
C ALA A 50 3.32 2.85 -26.66
N ALA A 51 2.08 2.55 -26.30
CA ALA A 51 1.57 2.86 -24.97
C ALA A 51 2.44 2.17 -23.91
N LEU A 52 2.76 2.90 -22.84
CA LEU A 52 3.55 2.34 -21.73
C LEU A 52 2.80 1.15 -21.11
N PRO A 53 3.51 0.10 -20.66
CA PRO A 53 2.88 -1.00 -19.94
C PRO A 53 2.10 -0.48 -18.73
N TYR A 54 0.84 -0.93 -18.58
CA TYR A 54 -0.01 -0.60 -17.45
C TYR A 54 0.10 -1.69 -16.38
N ILE A 55 0.64 -1.34 -15.21
CA ILE A 55 0.76 -2.22 -14.05
C ILE A 55 -0.31 -1.83 -13.03
N SER A 56 -1.20 -2.77 -12.72
CA SER A 56 -2.17 -2.61 -11.65
C SER A 56 -1.56 -3.08 -10.33
N ILE A 57 -1.67 -2.26 -9.28
CA ILE A 57 -1.23 -2.60 -7.93
C ILE A 57 -2.42 -2.49 -7.00
N VAL A 58 -2.81 -3.61 -6.38
CA VAL A 58 -3.90 -3.67 -5.41
C VAL A 58 -3.33 -3.97 -4.03
N SER A 59 -3.35 -2.96 -3.17
CA SER A 59 -2.85 -3.01 -1.78
C SER A 59 -3.92 -3.50 -0.81
N LYS A 60 -3.52 -3.71 0.48
CA LYS A 60 -4.47 -4.08 1.54
C LYS A 60 -5.30 -2.90 2.03
N GLY A 61 -4.83 -1.65 1.89
CA GLY A 61 -5.56 -0.47 2.35
C GLY A 61 -4.81 0.83 2.15
N PHE A 62 -5.39 1.92 2.68
CA PHE A 62 -4.79 3.25 2.68
C PHE A 62 -4.75 3.91 4.06
N GLN A 63 -5.25 3.25 5.09
CA GLN A 63 -5.35 3.80 6.45
C GLN A 63 -4.00 4.01 7.15
N HIS A 64 -2.94 3.31 6.69
CA HIS A 64 -1.60 3.37 7.27
C HIS A 64 -0.63 4.15 6.39
N GLN A 65 0.31 4.86 7.01
CA GLN A 65 1.40 5.55 6.31
C GLN A 65 2.30 4.56 5.55
N PHE A 66 2.37 3.31 6.02
CA PHE A 66 3.01 2.20 5.32
C PHE A 66 2.62 2.12 3.84
N TRP A 67 1.32 2.13 3.53
CA TRP A 67 0.84 2.01 2.14
C TRP A 67 1.17 3.22 1.28
N GLN A 68 1.32 4.40 1.87
CA GLN A 68 1.78 5.59 1.14
C GLN A 68 3.26 5.46 0.75
N ALA A 69 4.09 4.89 1.63
CA ALA A 69 5.49 4.60 1.33
C ALA A 69 5.64 3.51 0.26
N VAL A 70 4.84 2.43 0.33
CA VAL A 70 4.78 1.39 -0.71
C VAL A 70 4.38 1.99 -2.06
N LYS A 71 3.32 2.81 -2.08
CA LYS A 71 2.86 3.52 -3.29
C LYS A 71 3.97 4.38 -3.88
N LYS A 72 4.68 5.14 -3.03
CA LYS A 72 5.79 5.98 -3.49
C LYS A 72 6.85 5.14 -4.20
N GLY A 73 7.31 4.04 -3.58
CA GLY A 73 8.30 3.15 -4.17
C GLY A 73 7.84 2.57 -5.51
N ALA A 74 6.58 2.15 -5.58
CA ALA A 74 6.01 1.58 -6.81
C ALA A 74 5.89 2.61 -7.95
N VAL A 75 5.43 3.83 -7.66
CA VAL A 75 5.26 4.89 -8.67
C VAL A 75 6.61 5.40 -9.17
N ASP A 76 7.57 5.61 -8.26
CA ASP A 76 8.91 6.05 -8.63
C ASP A 76 9.60 5.02 -9.53
N GLU A 77 9.53 3.73 -9.18
CA GLU A 77 10.11 2.66 -10.01
C GLU A 77 9.38 2.48 -11.33
N GLY A 78 8.03 2.59 -11.34
CA GLY A 78 7.25 2.56 -12.57
C GLY A 78 7.67 3.66 -13.56
N THR A 79 7.91 4.86 -13.06
CA THR A 79 8.42 5.98 -13.86
C THR A 79 9.80 5.67 -14.44
N LYS A 80 10.69 5.11 -13.64
CA LYS A 80 12.04 4.72 -14.04
C LYS A 80 12.04 3.60 -15.09
N GLU A 81 11.17 2.60 -14.94
CA GLU A 81 11.03 1.47 -15.87
C GLU A 81 10.19 1.81 -17.12
N GLY A 82 9.63 3.00 -17.22
CA GLY A 82 8.77 3.41 -18.33
C GLY A 82 7.43 2.69 -18.34
N ALA A 83 6.81 2.51 -17.17
CA ALA A 83 5.50 1.91 -16.97
C ALA A 83 4.51 2.90 -16.34
N THR A 84 3.23 2.71 -16.63
CA THR A 84 2.14 3.40 -15.91
C THR A 84 1.70 2.53 -14.74
N VAL A 85 1.81 3.06 -13.53
CA VAL A 85 1.40 2.37 -12.29
C VAL A 85 0.07 2.93 -11.79
N ASN A 86 -0.92 2.05 -11.62
CA ASN A 86 -2.17 2.37 -10.92
C ASN A 86 -2.18 1.67 -9.54
N PHE A 87 -2.00 2.45 -8.49
CA PHE A 87 -1.98 1.95 -7.12
C PHE A 87 -3.32 2.22 -6.44
N ILE A 88 -4.05 1.15 -6.14
CA ILE A 88 -5.36 1.19 -5.50
C ILE A 88 -5.40 0.24 -4.30
N GLY A 89 -6.41 0.42 -3.45
CA GLY A 89 -6.69 -0.43 -2.31
C GLY A 89 -7.98 -0.02 -1.62
N PRO A 90 -8.56 -0.86 -0.78
CA PRO A 90 -9.72 -0.53 0.01
C PRO A 90 -9.41 0.53 1.06
N ASN A 91 -10.43 1.10 1.67
CA ASN A 91 -10.24 2.14 2.69
C ASN A 91 -9.55 1.59 3.94
N THR A 92 -9.90 0.37 4.34
CA THR A 92 -9.37 -0.29 5.55
C THR A 92 -8.87 -1.70 5.27
N GLU A 93 -8.00 -2.21 6.13
CA GLU A 93 -7.51 -3.60 6.07
C GLU A 93 -8.54 -4.64 6.55
N GLN A 94 -9.80 -4.26 6.72
CA GLN A 94 -10.92 -5.16 7.02
C GLN A 94 -11.83 -5.37 5.79
N ASP A 95 -11.64 -4.61 4.72
CA ASP A 95 -12.51 -4.53 3.55
C ASP A 95 -12.16 -5.60 2.49
N VAL A 96 -12.25 -6.89 2.87
CA VAL A 96 -11.88 -8.02 1.97
C VAL A 96 -12.71 -8.02 0.69
N GLN A 97 -14.06 -7.91 0.78
CA GLN A 97 -14.91 -7.95 -0.40
C GLN A 97 -14.66 -6.76 -1.34
N PRO A 98 -14.56 -5.51 -0.86
CA PRO A 98 -14.13 -4.39 -1.69
C PRO A 98 -12.80 -4.62 -2.42
N GLN A 99 -11.81 -5.26 -1.78
CA GLN A 99 -10.55 -5.60 -2.43
C GLN A 99 -10.75 -6.60 -3.59
N LEU A 100 -11.59 -7.62 -3.41
CA LEU A 100 -11.91 -8.59 -4.46
C LEU A 100 -12.65 -7.96 -5.65
N ASP A 101 -13.53 -6.99 -5.37
CA ASP A 101 -14.23 -6.22 -6.41
C ASP A 101 -13.25 -5.33 -7.19
N MET A 102 -12.26 -4.74 -6.51
CA MET A 102 -11.16 -4.01 -7.16
C MET A 102 -10.35 -4.92 -8.09
N LEU A 103 -9.99 -6.14 -7.66
CA LEU A 103 -9.30 -7.11 -8.53
C LEU A 103 -10.11 -7.41 -9.79
N SER A 104 -11.41 -7.61 -9.65
CA SER A 104 -12.31 -7.88 -10.79
C SER A 104 -12.36 -6.69 -11.75
N THR A 105 -12.38 -5.47 -11.22
CA THR A 105 -12.35 -4.23 -11.99
C THR A 105 -11.03 -4.06 -12.73
N GLU A 106 -9.90 -4.34 -12.07
CA GLU A 106 -8.58 -4.25 -12.70
C GLU A 106 -8.40 -5.32 -13.78
N LEU A 107 -8.90 -6.54 -13.59
CA LEU A 107 -8.88 -7.56 -14.63
C LEU A 107 -9.58 -7.09 -15.90
N ALA A 108 -10.73 -6.40 -15.78
CA ALA A 108 -11.47 -5.87 -16.94
C ALA A 108 -10.66 -4.81 -17.72
N LYS A 109 -9.73 -4.10 -17.07
CA LYS A 109 -8.82 -3.13 -17.71
C LYS A 109 -7.66 -3.79 -18.46
N LYS A 110 -7.48 -5.11 -18.31
CA LYS A 110 -6.41 -5.91 -18.95
C LYS A 110 -5.02 -5.31 -18.72
N PRO A 111 -4.56 -5.20 -17.46
CA PRO A 111 -3.23 -4.68 -17.16
C PRO A 111 -2.15 -5.59 -17.77
N ALA A 112 -0.98 -5.03 -18.04
CA ALA A 112 0.18 -5.79 -18.49
C ALA A 112 0.72 -6.73 -17.39
N ALA A 113 0.52 -6.36 -16.10
CA ALA A 113 0.79 -7.19 -14.93
C ALA A 113 -0.07 -6.74 -13.73
N LEU A 114 -0.29 -7.65 -12.78
CA LEU A 114 -0.89 -7.39 -11.48
C LEU A 114 0.16 -7.54 -10.38
N CYS A 115 0.29 -6.53 -9.51
CA CYS A 115 0.87 -6.65 -8.18
C CYS A 115 -0.26 -6.73 -7.14
N PHE A 116 -0.26 -7.73 -6.27
CA PHE A 116 -1.36 -7.97 -5.34
C PHE A 116 -0.88 -8.29 -3.91
N ALA A 117 -1.37 -7.53 -2.93
CA ALA A 117 -1.20 -7.80 -1.50
C ALA A 117 -2.55 -8.23 -0.90
N ALA A 118 -2.68 -9.48 -0.49
CA ALA A 118 -3.96 -10.05 -0.09
C ALA A 118 -4.37 -9.71 1.35
N LEU A 119 -5.61 -9.28 1.54
CA LEU A 119 -6.26 -9.19 2.87
C LEU A 119 -6.61 -10.56 3.42
N ASP A 120 -6.98 -11.48 2.55
CA ASP A 120 -7.21 -12.88 2.87
C ASP A 120 -6.43 -13.75 1.90
N SER A 121 -5.57 -14.63 2.44
CA SER A 121 -4.64 -15.43 1.63
C SER A 121 -5.33 -16.41 0.67
N LYS A 122 -6.59 -16.72 0.88
CA LYS A 122 -7.36 -17.72 0.13
C LYS A 122 -8.46 -17.11 -0.76
N ALA A 123 -9.11 -16.04 -0.28
CA ALA A 123 -10.31 -15.50 -0.91
C ALA A 123 -10.08 -15.02 -2.36
N ALA A 124 -8.89 -14.54 -2.69
CA ALA A 124 -8.56 -14.04 -4.03
C ALA A 124 -8.34 -15.14 -5.08
N GLY A 125 -8.19 -16.41 -4.68
CA GLY A 125 -7.83 -17.52 -5.57
C GLY A 125 -8.64 -17.59 -6.87
N PRO A 126 -9.98 -17.57 -6.84
CA PRO A 126 -10.80 -17.63 -8.06
C PRO A 126 -10.59 -16.44 -9.02
N THR A 127 -10.32 -15.24 -8.48
CA THR A 127 -10.06 -14.07 -9.33
C THR A 127 -8.64 -14.09 -9.88
N LEU A 128 -7.65 -14.53 -9.09
CA LEU A 128 -6.27 -14.71 -9.58
C LEU A 128 -6.20 -15.75 -10.70
N GLN A 129 -7.03 -16.81 -10.65
CA GLN A 129 -7.12 -17.79 -11.75
C GLN A 129 -7.56 -17.11 -13.05
N LYS A 130 -8.49 -16.15 -13.00
CA LYS A 130 -8.90 -15.39 -14.20
C LYS A 130 -7.77 -14.52 -14.77
N PHE A 131 -6.89 -13.97 -13.92
CA PHE A 131 -5.67 -13.30 -14.40
C PHE A 131 -4.74 -14.28 -15.11
N ALA A 132 -4.53 -15.47 -14.55
CA ALA A 132 -3.72 -16.51 -15.16
C ALA A 132 -4.31 -16.98 -16.51
N ASP A 133 -5.61 -17.21 -16.59
CA ASP A 133 -6.33 -17.58 -17.81
C ASP A 133 -6.19 -16.50 -18.90
N ALA A 134 -6.20 -15.24 -18.48
CA ALA A 134 -5.97 -14.08 -19.36
C ALA A 134 -4.47 -13.87 -19.70
N LYS A 135 -3.57 -14.71 -19.19
CA LYS A 135 -2.10 -14.62 -19.35
C LYS A 135 -1.52 -13.30 -18.82
N ILE A 136 -2.15 -12.74 -17.79
CA ILE A 136 -1.65 -11.55 -17.10
C ILE A 136 -0.79 -12.04 -15.93
N PRO A 137 0.53 -11.75 -15.91
CA PRO A 137 1.40 -12.16 -14.83
C PRO A 137 0.99 -11.51 -13.50
N VAL A 138 1.05 -12.31 -12.43
CA VAL A 138 0.72 -11.88 -11.07
C VAL A 138 1.98 -11.94 -10.22
N ILE A 139 2.27 -10.85 -9.54
CA ILE A 139 3.30 -10.71 -8.51
C ILE A 139 2.59 -10.50 -7.19
N ALA A 140 2.79 -11.38 -6.22
CA ALA A 140 2.37 -11.09 -4.85
C ALA A 140 3.36 -10.13 -4.19
N PHE A 141 2.88 -9.23 -3.33
CA PHE A 141 3.77 -8.37 -2.56
C PHE A 141 3.24 -8.15 -1.15
N ASP A 142 4.12 -7.77 -0.21
CA ASP A 142 3.83 -7.57 1.22
C ASP A 142 3.14 -8.79 1.87
N SER A 143 1.91 -9.04 1.52
CA SER A 143 1.11 -10.17 1.99
C SER A 143 0.83 -11.11 0.82
N GLY A 144 1.40 -12.31 0.87
CA GLY A 144 1.24 -13.33 -0.15
C GLY A 144 -0.15 -13.98 -0.15
N VAL A 145 -0.34 -14.94 -1.05
CA VAL A 145 -1.55 -15.73 -1.21
C VAL A 145 -1.26 -17.23 -1.09
N ASP A 146 -2.24 -18.02 -0.66
CA ASP A 146 -2.17 -19.48 -0.63
C ASP A 146 -2.49 -20.03 -2.03
N SER A 147 -1.64 -19.69 -3.02
CA SER A 147 -1.80 -20.04 -4.43
C SER A 147 -0.45 -20.13 -5.12
N THR A 148 -0.37 -20.95 -6.17
CA THR A 148 0.81 -21.05 -7.04
C THR A 148 0.75 -20.13 -8.26
N ILE A 149 -0.29 -19.30 -8.38
CA ILE A 149 -0.49 -18.39 -9.51
C ILE A 149 0.55 -17.25 -9.53
N PRO A 150 0.87 -16.59 -8.41
CA PRO A 150 1.91 -15.57 -8.43
C PRO A 150 3.26 -16.18 -8.82
N LEU A 151 3.97 -15.47 -9.70
CA LEU A 151 5.32 -15.84 -10.15
C LEU A 151 6.34 -15.76 -9.02
N THR A 152 6.17 -14.77 -8.15
CA THR A 152 7.00 -14.52 -6.95
C THR A 152 6.20 -13.77 -5.90
N THR A 153 6.73 -13.72 -4.67
CA THR A 153 6.23 -12.86 -3.58
C THR A 153 7.35 -11.93 -3.12
N VAL A 154 7.14 -10.63 -3.25
CA VAL A 154 8.06 -9.58 -2.75
C VAL A 154 7.64 -9.18 -1.35
N ALA A 155 8.34 -9.61 -0.33
CA ALA A 155 7.91 -9.42 1.06
C ALA A 155 9.09 -9.38 2.05
N THR A 156 8.82 -8.89 3.24
CA THR A 156 9.63 -9.09 4.43
C THR A 156 9.50 -10.55 4.90
N ASP A 157 10.57 -11.18 5.40
CA ASP A 157 10.46 -12.41 6.18
C ASP A 157 9.75 -12.11 7.50
N ASN A 158 8.42 -12.18 7.47
CA ASN A 158 7.57 -11.82 8.61
C ASN A 158 7.74 -12.76 9.81
N ILE A 159 8.13 -14.01 9.60
CA ILE A 159 8.39 -14.95 10.69
C ILE A 159 9.68 -14.56 11.42
N ALA A 160 10.78 -14.38 10.68
CA ALA A 160 12.06 -13.99 11.27
C ALA A 160 11.99 -12.59 11.93
N ALA A 161 11.29 -11.66 11.29
CA ALA A 161 11.11 -10.31 11.79
C ALA A 161 10.33 -10.27 13.11
N ALA A 162 9.25 -11.05 13.23
CA ALA A 162 8.48 -11.15 14.47
C ALA A 162 9.22 -11.95 15.56
N ALA A 163 10.02 -12.94 15.17
CA ALA A 163 10.91 -13.64 16.11
C ALA A 163 11.97 -12.70 16.72
N LEU A 164 12.53 -11.76 15.92
CA LEU A 164 13.40 -10.71 16.46
C LEU A 164 12.69 -9.84 17.49
N ALA A 165 11.43 -9.45 17.25
CA ALA A 165 10.63 -8.70 18.23
C ALA A 165 10.43 -9.50 19.53
N ALA A 166 10.18 -10.81 19.43
CA ALA A 166 10.08 -11.71 20.59
C ALA A 166 11.39 -11.78 21.37
N ASP A 167 12.53 -11.88 20.69
CA ASP A 167 13.84 -11.88 21.33
C ASP A 167 14.08 -10.58 22.10
N LYS A 168 13.82 -9.42 21.48
CA LYS A 168 13.95 -8.11 22.14
C LYS A 168 13.03 -7.97 23.37
N MET A 169 11.81 -8.51 23.27
CA MET A 169 10.86 -8.56 24.41
C MET A 169 11.39 -9.46 25.51
N GLY A 170 11.80 -10.69 25.19
CA GLY A 170 12.29 -11.67 26.14
C GLY A 170 13.56 -11.22 26.87
N GLU A 171 14.51 -10.64 26.15
CA GLU A 171 15.73 -10.05 26.70
C GLU A 171 15.39 -8.91 27.66
N LYS A 172 14.53 -7.97 27.27
CA LYS A 172 14.14 -6.81 28.08
C LYS A 172 13.42 -7.22 29.37
N LEU A 173 12.58 -8.25 29.31
CA LEU A 173 11.85 -8.76 30.47
C LEU A 173 12.66 -9.73 31.35
N GLY A 174 13.90 -10.05 30.95
CA GLY A 174 14.75 -11.03 31.68
C GLY A 174 14.14 -12.42 31.66
N GLY A 175 13.47 -12.81 30.60
CA GLY A 175 12.90 -14.14 30.36
C GLY A 175 11.68 -14.49 31.18
N LYS A 176 11.02 -13.57 31.87
CA LYS A 176 9.83 -13.81 32.70
C LYS A 176 8.84 -12.66 32.65
N GLY A 177 7.55 -12.95 32.76
CA GLY A 177 6.52 -11.92 32.76
C GLY A 177 5.25 -12.34 32.03
N LYS A 178 4.45 -11.35 31.61
CA LYS A 178 3.22 -11.55 30.87
C LYS A 178 3.13 -10.54 29.74
N VAL A 179 2.98 -11.01 28.51
CA VAL A 179 3.00 -10.19 27.30
C VAL A 179 1.65 -10.27 26.58
N GLY A 180 1.02 -9.13 26.37
CA GLY A 180 -0.13 -8.99 25.51
C GLY A 180 0.31 -8.92 24.04
N VAL A 181 -0.37 -9.67 23.16
CA VAL A 181 -0.09 -9.71 21.73
C VAL A 181 -1.32 -9.23 20.96
N ILE A 182 -1.14 -8.18 20.15
CA ILE A 182 -2.20 -7.64 19.28
C ILE A 182 -1.68 -7.64 17.85
N ILE A 183 -2.40 -8.36 16.98
CA ILE A 183 -2.07 -8.52 15.54
C ILE A 183 -3.21 -7.90 14.73
N HIS A 184 -2.93 -7.50 13.49
CA HIS A 184 -3.95 -6.89 12.63
C HIS A 184 -5.05 -7.88 12.26
N ASP A 185 -4.74 -9.07 11.72
CA ASP A 185 -5.74 -10.06 11.32
C ASP A 185 -5.19 -11.50 11.42
N GLN A 186 -6.04 -12.48 11.14
CA GLN A 186 -5.73 -13.91 11.15
C GLN A 186 -5.88 -14.58 9.77
N THR A 187 -6.10 -13.80 8.71
CA THR A 187 -6.40 -14.30 7.35
C THR A 187 -5.34 -13.92 6.33
N SER A 188 -4.65 -12.80 6.52
CA SER A 188 -3.52 -12.40 5.68
C SER A 188 -2.23 -13.14 6.07
N ARG A 189 -1.33 -13.36 5.11
CA ARG A 189 -0.03 -13.98 5.39
C ARG A 189 0.77 -13.20 6.41
N THR A 190 0.78 -11.87 6.31
CA THR A 190 1.50 -11.02 7.27
C THR A 190 0.97 -11.18 8.69
N GLY A 191 -0.36 -11.22 8.88
CA GLY A 191 -0.97 -11.43 10.19
C GLY A 191 -0.63 -12.81 10.77
N ILE A 192 -0.81 -13.87 9.98
CA ILE A 192 -0.50 -15.25 10.35
C ILE A 192 0.98 -15.39 10.72
N ASP A 193 1.89 -14.92 9.86
CA ASP A 193 3.32 -15.13 10.00
C ASP A 193 3.91 -14.30 11.16
N ARG A 194 3.45 -13.07 11.38
CA ARG A 194 3.89 -12.26 12.53
C ARG A 194 3.41 -12.84 13.85
N ALA A 195 2.14 -13.29 13.91
CA ALA A 195 1.63 -13.98 15.10
C ALA A 195 2.44 -15.23 15.40
N LYS A 196 2.68 -16.06 14.37
CA LYS A 196 3.44 -17.31 14.49
C LYS A 196 4.89 -17.05 14.91
N GLY A 197 5.60 -16.14 14.22
CA GLY A 197 7.00 -15.85 14.50
C GLY A 197 7.22 -15.37 15.94
N PHE A 198 6.37 -14.45 16.41
CA PHE A 198 6.45 -13.94 17.79
C PHE A 198 6.12 -15.02 18.82
N VAL A 199 5.00 -15.73 18.65
CA VAL A 199 4.53 -16.73 19.63
C VAL A 199 5.45 -17.93 19.71
N ASP A 200 5.90 -18.45 18.57
CA ASP A 200 6.78 -19.63 18.51
C ASP A 200 8.14 -19.33 19.17
N GLU A 201 8.75 -18.19 18.83
CA GLU A 201 10.06 -17.79 19.40
C GLU A 201 9.94 -17.53 20.90
N MET A 202 8.91 -16.81 21.32
CA MET A 202 8.64 -16.56 22.73
C MET A 202 8.46 -17.87 23.52
N THR A 203 7.66 -18.80 22.99
CA THR A 203 7.36 -20.07 23.64
C THR A 203 8.61 -20.95 23.72
N LYS A 204 9.42 -20.97 22.68
CA LYS A 204 10.62 -21.78 22.58
C LYS A 204 11.75 -21.28 23.48
N LYS A 205 11.99 -19.97 23.45
CA LYS A 205 13.20 -19.38 24.04
C LYS A 205 12.97 -18.76 25.41
N TYR A 206 11.73 -18.31 25.68
CA TYR A 206 11.35 -17.63 26.92
C TYR A 206 10.10 -18.27 27.59
N PRO A 207 10.15 -19.57 27.95
CA PRO A 207 8.98 -20.33 28.41
C PRO A 207 8.36 -19.84 29.72
N ASN A 208 9.04 -18.96 30.47
CA ASN A 208 8.51 -18.32 31.66
C ASN A 208 7.79 -16.98 31.39
N ILE A 209 7.72 -16.56 30.12
CA ILE A 209 6.87 -15.46 29.68
C ILE A 209 5.52 -16.01 29.25
N LYS A 210 4.44 -15.56 29.91
CA LYS A 210 3.08 -15.94 29.55
C LYS A 210 2.54 -15.01 28.46
N ILE A 211 2.05 -15.58 27.36
CA ILE A 211 1.40 -14.82 26.29
C ILE A 211 -0.08 -14.69 26.58
N VAL A 212 -0.62 -13.48 26.45
CA VAL A 212 -2.05 -13.17 26.44
C VAL A 212 -2.41 -12.77 25.00
N GLY A 213 -3.29 -13.53 24.38
CA GLY A 213 -3.61 -13.37 22.96
C GLY A 213 -2.98 -14.46 22.08
N PRO A 214 -2.78 -14.24 20.76
CA PRO A 214 -3.05 -13.00 20.04
C PRO A 214 -4.51 -12.56 20.03
N GLN A 215 -4.73 -11.25 20.08
CA GLN A 215 -6.01 -10.60 19.78
C GLN A 215 -5.90 -9.85 18.46
N TYR A 216 -7.02 -9.67 17.75
CA TYR A 216 -7.01 -9.17 16.37
C TYR A 216 -7.77 -7.84 16.25
N GLY A 217 -7.01 -6.78 15.96
CA GLY A 217 -7.51 -5.41 15.89
C GLY A 217 -8.02 -4.99 14.52
N GLY A 218 -7.84 -5.81 13.47
CA GLY A 218 -8.20 -5.44 12.10
C GLY A 218 -7.29 -4.34 11.50
N GLY A 219 -6.09 -4.15 12.05
CA GLY A 219 -5.26 -3.00 11.69
C GLY A 219 -5.82 -1.64 12.14
N ASP A 220 -6.97 -1.64 12.83
CA ASP A 220 -7.63 -0.43 13.31
C ASP A 220 -7.03 0.03 14.66
N LEU A 221 -6.65 1.32 14.71
CA LEU A 221 -6.01 1.92 15.86
C LEU A 221 -6.93 1.99 17.08
N ALA A 222 -8.20 2.38 16.91
CA ALA A 222 -9.15 2.53 18.01
C ALA A 222 -9.54 1.17 18.58
N LYS A 223 -9.86 0.21 17.73
CA LYS A 223 -10.15 -1.17 18.12
C LYS A 223 -8.97 -1.82 18.84
N SER A 224 -7.75 -1.60 18.36
CA SER A 224 -6.54 -2.11 19.01
C SER A 224 -6.30 -1.46 20.37
N ALA A 225 -6.64 -0.17 20.54
CA ALA A 225 -6.60 0.50 21.84
C ALA A 225 -7.60 -0.10 22.83
N ASP A 226 -8.83 -0.36 22.37
CA ASP A 226 -9.86 -0.98 23.23
C ASP A 226 -9.47 -2.41 23.63
N ILE A 227 -8.89 -3.19 22.71
CA ILE A 227 -8.33 -4.51 23.00
C ILE A 227 -7.22 -4.40 24.05
N ALA A 228 -6.27 -3.48 23.91
CA ALA A 228 -5.19 -3.29 24.88
C ALA A 228 -5.74 -2.93 26.27
N LYS A 229 -6.70 -2.02 26.35
CA LYS A 229 -7.38 -1.65 27.61
C LYS A 229 -8.08 -2.86 28.26
N ALA A 230 -8.80 -3.66 27.47
CA ALA A 230 -9.47 -4.85 27.96
C ALA A 230 -8.47 -5.91 28.48
N MET A 231 -7.36 -6.12 27.75
CA MET A 231 -6.29 -7.04 28.18
C MET A 231 -5.67 -6.58 29.50
N LEU A 232 -5.37 -5.28 29.67
CA LEU A 232 -4.87 -4.69 30.91
C LEU A 232 -5.86 -4.77 32.06
N ALA A 233 -7.16 -4.60 31.79
CA ALA A 233 -8.21 -4.72 32.79
C ALA A 233 -8.31 -6.15 33.35
N ALA A 234 -8.22 -7.15 32.44
CA ALA A 234 -8.30 -8.57 32.78
C ALA A 234 -7.00 -9.14 33.35
N ASN A 235 -5.84 -8.53 33.05
CA ASN A 235 -4.52 -9.01 33.44
C ASN A 235 -3.67 -7.86 33.95
N LYS A 236 -3.79 -7.55 35.24
CA LYS A 236 -3.09 -6.43 35.89
C LYS A 236 -1.57 -6.60 35.95
N ASP A 237 -1.09 -7.80 35.71
CA ASP A 237 0.32 -8.20 35.71
C ASP A 237 0.95 -8.26 34.32
N ILE A 238 0.26 -7.80 33.27
CA ILE A 238 0.90 -7.58 31.95
C ILE A 238 2.00 -6.53 32.12
N ASN A 239 3.21 -6.91 31.71
CA ASN A 239 4.41 -6.08 31.73
C ASN A 239 5.09 -5.94 30.37
N GLY A 240 4.47 -6.46 29.30
CA GLY A 240 4.87 -6.25 27.93
C GLY A 240 3.71 -6.24 26.95
N PHE A 241 3.86 -5.52 25.84
CA PHE A 241 2.97 -5.58 24.67
C PHE A 241 3.75 -5.68 23.37
N PHE A 242 3.26 -6.54 22.47
CA PHE A 242 3.66 -6.58 21.08
C PHE A 242 2.49 -6.18 20.18
N GLY A 243 2.70 -5.18 19.32
CA GLY A 243 1.77 -4.76 18.27
C GLY A 243 2.32 -5.13 16.89
N GLY A 244 1.62 -6.01 16.16
CA GLY A 244 2.13 -6.65 14.95
C GLY A 244 2.00 -5.83 13.67
N ASN A 245 1.51 -4.59 13.70
CA ASN A 245 1.54 -3.62 12.59
C ASN A 245 1.30 -2.19 13.11
N GLU A 246 1.42 -1.18 12.24
CA GLU A 246 1.24 0.25 12.55
C GLU A 246 -0.06 0.53 13.36
N GLY A 247 -1.20 -0.05 12.96
CA GLY A 247 -2.46 0.16 13.66
C GLY A 247 -2.53 -0.54 15.01
N SER A 248 -1.99 -1.75 15.11
CA SER A 248 -1.97 -2.52 16.36
C SER A 248 -1.12 -1.85 17.43
N ILE A 249 0.12 -1.46 17.08
CA ILE A 249 1.00 -0.79 18.03
C ILE A 249 0.52 0.63 18.35
N GLY A 250 0.01 1.36 17.36
CA GLY A 250 -0.58 2.67 17.57
C GLY A 250 -1.72 2.65 18.57
N GLY A 251 -2.53 1.58 18.56
CA GLY A 251 -3.58 1.34 19.55
C GLY A 251 -3.03 1.08 20.97
N VAL A 252 -2.00 0.24 21.08
CA VAL A 252 -1.32 -0.01 22.36
C VAL A 252 -0.78 1.29 22.95
N LEU A 253 -0.08 2.09 22.15
CA LEU A 253 0.47 3.38 22.57
C LEU A 253 -0.62 4.36 23.05
N ASN A 254 -1.79 4.37 22.37
CA ASN A 254 -2.96 5.13 22.80
C ASN A 254 -3.46 4.65 24.16
N ALA A 255 -3.70 3.36 24.32
CA ALA A 255 -4.23 2.79 25.55
C ALA A 255 -3.33 3.09 26.76
N VAL A 256 -2.01 2.95 26.60
CA VAL A 256 -1.03 3.21 27.67
C VAL A 256 -1.03 4.70 28.05
N THR A 257 -1.12 5.59 27.06
CA THR A 257 -1.16 7.05 27.29
C THR A 257 -2.46 7.47 27.95
N GLU A 258 -3.62 6.99 27.49
CA GLU A 258 -4.93 7.33 28.04
C GLU A 258 -5.14 6.79 29.46
N LEU A 259 -4.60 5.63 29.76
CA LEU A 259 -4.66 5.04 31.10
C LEU A 259 -3.58 5.58 32.06
N HIS A 260 -2.73 6.51 31.59
CA HIS A 260 -1.63 7.08 32.36
C HIS A 260 -0.74 6.02 33.06
N LEU A 261 -0.44 4.92 32.34
CA LEU A 261 0.33 3.83 32.90
C LEU A 261 1.79 4.22 33.13
N ASP A 262 2.40 3.63 34.15
CA ASP A 262 3.82 3.78 34.45
C ASP A 262 4.65 3.07 33.35
N GLN A 263 5.19 3.86 32.46
CA GLN A 263 5.98 3.40 31.32
C GLN A 263 7.24 2.63 31.70
N THR A 264 7.75 2.83 32.92
CA THR A 264 8.94 2.10 33.42
C THR A 264 8.65 0.65 33.75
N LYS A 265 7.37 0.29 33.90
CA LYS A 265 6.89 -1.07 34.23
C LYS A 265 6.37 -1.84 33.02
N LEU A 266 6.29 -1.21 31.86
CA LEU A 266 5.69 -1.80 30.67
C LEU A 266 6.64 -1.72 29.49
N THR A 267 7.02 -2.87 28.93
CA THR A 267 7.81 -2.97 27.71
C THR A 267 6.89 -3.00 26.51
N ILE A 268 7.03 -2.04 25.61
CA ILE A 268 6.24 -1.97 24.37
C ILE A 268 7.17 -2.17 23.18
N ILE A 269 6.82 -3.11 22.32
CA ILE A 269 7.55 -3.40 21.08
C ILE A 269 6.54 -3.38 19.93
N GLY A 270 6.92 -2.69 18.86
CA GLY A 270 6.12 -2.53 17.66
C GLY A 270 6.65 -3.24 16.44
N TYR A 271 5.89 -3.05 15.39
CA TYR A 271 6.20 -3.42 14.02
C TYR A 271 5.80 -2.23 13.14
N ASP A 272 6.57 -1.97 12.08
CA ASP A 272 6.39 -0.81 11.22
C ASP A 272 6.98 0.49 11.81
N SER A 273 6.69 1.63 11.17
CA SER A 273 7.06 2.96 11.66
C SER A 273 5.83 3.88 11.69
N GLY A 274 5.92 5.04 11.11
CA GLY A 274 4.95 6.11 11.25
C GLY A 274 5.38 7.11 12.32
N GLN A 275 4.98 8.37 12.17
CA GLN A 275 5.46 9.45 13.03
C GLN A 275 5.24 9.16 14.52
N LYS A 276 4.09 8.59 14.87
CA LYS A 276 3.76 8.27 16.26
C LYS A 276 4.71 7.26 16.90
N GLN A 277 5.11 6.21 16.17
CA GLN A 277 6.09 5.23 16.66
C GLN A 277 7.48 5.84 16.79
N ILE A 278 7.90 6.65 15.81
CA ILE A 278 9.16 7.38 15.85
C ILE A 278 9.22 8.24 17.13
N ASP A 279 8.17 8.97 17.43
CA ASP A 279 8.07 9.81 18.64
C ASP A 279 8.07 8.96 19.93
N ALA A 280 7.37 7.82 19.92
CA ALA A 280 7.32 6.90 21.05
C ALA A 280 8.69 6.24 21.34
N ILE A 281 9.43 5.86 20.31
CA ILE A 281 10.80 5.34 20.46
C ILE A 281 11.73 6.44 20.99
N ASN A 282 11.68 7.63 20.43
CA ASN A 282 12.51 8.75 20.86
C ASN A 282 12.24 9.18 22.32
N SER A 283 10.99 9.16 22.74
CA SER A 283 10.61 9.45 24.14
C SER A 283 10.93 8.30 25.10
N GLY A 284 11.08 7.07 24.59
CA GLY A 284 11.27 5.86 25.38
C GLY A 284 9.98 5.18 25.83
N LEU A 285 8.83 5.62 25.34
CA LEU A 285 7.54 4.96 25.54
C LEU A 285 7.50 3.58 24.87
N GLU A 286 8.04 3.50 23.66
CA GLU A 286 8.24 2.25 22.93
C GLU A 286 9.71 1.87 22.97
N LEU A 287 10.03 0.63 23.35
CA LEU A 287 11.40 0.14 23.41
C LEU A 287 12.06 0.16 22.03
N GLY A 288 11.28 -0.22 21.03
CA GLY A 288 11.69 -0.27 19.63
C GLY A 288 10.69 -1.04 18.79
N ALA A 289 10.94 -1.06 17.49
CA ALA A 289 10.09 -1.72 16.51
C ALA A 289 10.90 -2.39 15.40
N VAL A 290 10.32 -3.44 14.83
CA VAL A 290 10.80 -4.03 13.58
C VAL A 290 10.38 -3.14 12.42
N GLN A 291 11.33 -2.68 11.64
CA GLN A 291 11.12 -1.84 10.47
C GLN A 291 11.17 -2.68 9.20
N GLN A 292 10.15 -2.58 8.37
CA GLN A 292 10.14 -3.11 7.01
C GLN A 292 10.78 -2.11 6.03
N ASN A 293 10.91 -2.52 4.76
CA ASN A 293 11.30 -1.62 3.67
C ASN A 293 10.12 -1.39 2.71
N PRO A 294 9.13 -0.57 3.06
CA PRO A 294 7.92 -0.41 2.24
C PRO A 294 8.22 0.21 0.86
N ILE A 295 9.14 1.17 0.78
CA ILE A 295 9.58 1.74 -0.51
C ILE A 295 10.17 0.63 -1.38
N GLY A 296 11.05 -0.22 -0.82
CA GLY A 296 11.63 -1.36 -1.51
C GLY A 296 10.61 -2.42 -1.90
N ILE A 297 9.59 -2.68 -1.07
CA ILE A 297 8.49 -3.59 -1.39
C ILE A 297 7.75 -3.11 -2.64
N GLY A 298 7.35 -1.84 -2.68
CA GLY A 298 6.66 -1.26 -3.82
C GLY A 298 7.52 -1.25 -5.10
N ALA A 299 8.76 -0.81 -4.99
CA ALA A 299 9.69 -0.75 -6.12
C ALA A 299 9.98 -2.14 -6.69
N LYS A 300 10.35 -3.12 -5.85
CA LYS A 300 10.66 -4.48 -6.30
C LYS A 300 9.46 -5.19 -6.92
N CYS A 301 8.21 -4.93 -6.45
CA CYS A 301 7.04 -5.49 -7.11
C CYS A 301 6.92 -5.01 -8.57
N VAL A 302 7.20 -3.73 -8.83
CA VAL A 302 7.20 -3.18 -10.19
C VAL A 302 8.35 -3.77 -11.02
N VAL A 303 9.55 -3.93 -10.45
CA VAL A 303 10.68 -4.59 -11.13
C VAL A 303 10.31 -6.01 -11.57
N GLU A 304 9.77 -6.83 -10.66
CA GLU A 304 9.36 -8.20 -10.96
C GLU A 304 8.24 -8.26 -12.01
N ALA A 305 7.27 -7.32 -11.93
CA ALA A 305 6.23 -7.19 -12.94
C ALA A 305 6.80 -6.85 -14.31
N MET A 306 7.77 -5.92 -14.39
CA MET A 306 8.43 -5.55 -15.65
C MET A 306 9.29 -6.68 -16.23
N LEU A 307 9.95 -7.47 -15.38
CA LEU A 307 10.67 -8.67 -15.81
C LEU A 307 9.71 -9.68 -16.46
N ALA A 308 8.55 -9.91 -15.84
CA ALA A 308 7.52 -10.79 -16.39
C ALA A 308 6.97 -10.27 -17.74
N ILE A 309 6.69 -8.96 -17.83
CA ILE A 309 6.25 -8.30 -19.09
C ILE A 309 7.30 -8.44 -20.19
N LYS A 310 8.59 -8.36 -19.84
CA LYS A 310 9.72 -8.54 -20.78
C LYS A 310 10.00 -10.00 -21.14
N GLY A 311 9.21 -10.96 -20.60
CA GLY A 311 9.25 -12.38 -20.95
C GLY A 311 10.12 -13.25 -20.06
N GLN A 312 10.54 -12.78 -18.88
CA GLN A 312 11.19 -13.66 -17.90
C GLN A 312 10.22 -14.75 -17.43
N THR A 313 10.70 -15.98 -17.37
CA THR A 313 9.90 -17.17 -17.00
C THR A 313 10.33 -17.82 -15.67
N THR A 314 11.50 -17.47 -15.17
CA THR A 314 12.04 -18.05 -13.94
C THR A 314 12.17 -16.95 -12.89
N PHE A 315 11.52 -17.17 -11.74
CA PHE A 315 11.51 -16.25 -10.61
C PHE A 315 11.88 -17.00 -9.33
N ASP A 316 12.53 -16.31 -8.41
CA ASP A 316 12.65 -16.78 -7.05
C ASP A 316 11.26 -16.82 -6.41
N LYS A 317 11.00 -17.82 -5.57
CA LYS A 317 9.68 -17.90 -4.91
C LYS A 317 9.38 -16.70 -4.02
N VAL A 318 10.41 -16.15 -3.38
CA VAL A 318 10.34 -14.98 -2.51
C VAL A 318 11.51 -14.06 -2.82
N VAL A 319 11.20 -12.79 -3.03
CA VAL A 319 12.17 -11.70 -3.08
C VAL A 319 12.11 -11.00 -1.72
N ASP A 320 13.04 -11.35 -0.83
CA ASP A 320 13.12 -10.74 0.49
C ASP A 320 13.52 -9.26 0.40
N THR A 321 12.79 -8.42 1.10
CA THR A 321 13.06 -6.98 1.18
C THR A 321 13.85 -6.58 2.42
N GLY A 322 14.12 -7.54 3.30
CA GLY A 322 14.81 -7.34 4.56
C GLY A 322 13.95 -6.64 5.63
N PHE A 323 14.50 -6.58 6.82
CA PHE A 323 13.96 -5.83 7.95
C PHE A 323 15.09 -5.36 8.87
N LEU A 324 14.82 -4.33 9.69
CA LEU A 324 15.77 -3.76 10.64
C LEU A 324 15.11 -3.63 12.02
N TRP A 325 15.92 -3.58 13.06
CA TRP A 325 15.49 -3.17 14.39
C TRP A 325 15.75 -1.68 14.59
N ALA A 326 14.72 -0.94 14.95
CA ALA A 326 14.84 0.46 15.35
C ALA A 326 14.53 0.62 16.83
N ASP A 327 15.45 1.19 17.57
CA ASP A 327 15.29 1.63 18.94
C ASP A 327 15.92 3.01 19.14
N LYS A 328 15.90 3.55 20.35
CA LYS A 328 16.45 4.88 20.67
C LYS A 328 17.92 5.05 20.28
N THR A 329 18.68 3.95 20.20
CA THR A 329 20.12 3.99 19.87
C THR A 329 20.37 3.87 18.37
N THR A 330 19.47 3.22 17.62
CA THR A 330 19.65 2.92 16.21
C THR A 330 18.74 3.72 15.27
N ILE A 331 17.67 4.34 15.80
CA ILE A 331 16.66 5.04 14.97
C ILE A 331 17.25 6.13 14.07
N ASN A 332 18.38 6.72 14.45
CA ASN A 332 19.07 7.75 13.67
C ASN A 332 20.17 7.20 12.75
N ASN A 333 20.38 5.88 12.71
CA ASN A 333 21.32 5.27 11.78
C ASN A 333 20.82 5.44 10.34
N ALA A 334 21.74 5.60 9.40
CA ALA A 334 21.40 5.89 8.01
C ALA A 334 20.58 4.78 7.34
N ASP A 335 20.84 3.52 7.64
CA ASP A 335 20.12 2.36 7.15
C ASP A 335 18.67 2.29 7.69
N VAL A 336 18.49 2.60 8.98
CA VAL A 336 17.16 2.70 9.60
C VAL A 336 16.39 3.88 9.02
N GLN A 337 17.01 5.06 8.94
CA GLN A 337 16.38 6.25 8.37
C GLN A 337 15.93 6.05 6.91
N ALA A 338 16.63 5.23 6.15
CA ALA A 338 16.30 4.93 4.76
C ALA A 338 14.97 4.14 4.58
N VAL A 339 14.51 3.45 5.62
CA VAL A 339 13.28 2.65 5.59
C VAL A 339 12.16 3.24 6.45
N LEU A 340 12.44 4.23 7.30
CA LEU A 340 11.40 4.92 8.06
C LEU A 340 10.48 5.73 7.15
N TYR A 341 9.22 5.78 7.52
CA TYR A 341 8.19 6.59 6.87
C TYR A 341 7.34 7.33 7.92
N LYS A 342 6.74 8.45 7.53
CA LYS A 342 6.00 9.35 8.41
C LYS A 342 4.98 10.19 7.61
#